data_7f63af8e8138ac2e7bd2da3732866791
#
_entry.id   7f63af8e8138ac2e7bd2da3732866791
#
_cell.length_a   1.000
_cell.length_b   1.000
_cell.length_c   1.000
_cell.angle_alpha   90.00
_cell.angle_beta   90.00
_cell.angle_gamma   90.00
#
_symmetry.space_group_name_H-M   'P 1'
#
loop_
_entity.id
_entity.type
_entity.pdbx_description
1 polymer ?
#
loop_
_entity_poly.entity_id
_entity_poly.type
_entity_poly.pdbx_seq_one_letter_code
_entity_poly.pdbx_strand_id
1 'polypeptide(L)'
;MTEYQIFNMMYVGFISNSMYFVGCVILIWLGFRMANNIYNSPDANMASKIFTSLYCVLVAMMTFYTQQIGAAILDTAVTSLADVGAASAERMVQYVDNPLTIGGTVQTLFVVVVLVFQLAITCLLYTSPSPRD
;
A
#
# COMPACT_ATOMS: atom_id res chain seq x y z
N MET A 1 -6.97 30.13 8.34
CA MET A 1 -6.32 29.13 9.22
C MET A 1 -4.94 29.61 9.60
N THR A 2 -4.51 29.30 10.82
CA THR A 2 -3.12 29.54 11.21
C THR A 2 -2.23 28.38 10.79
N GLU A 3 -0.92 28.64 10.65
CA GLU A 3 0.07 27.58 10.37
C GLU A 3 -0.05 26.40 11.34
N TYR A 4 -0.26 26.67 12.63
CA TYR A 4 -0.45 25.65 13.66
C TYR A 4 -1.68 24.75 13.38
N GLN A 5 -2.79 25.37 12.94
CA GLN A 5 -3.99 24.61 12.63
C GLN A 5 -3.80 23.69 11.41
N ILE A 6 -3.06 24.18 10.40
CA ILE A 6 -2.74 23.39 9.20
C ILE A 6 -1.90 22.17 9.58
N PHE A 7 -0.84 22.33 10.37
CA PHE A 7 -0.03 21.21 10.84
C PHE A 7 -0.84 20.23 11.67
N ASN A 8 -1.72 20.73 12.55
CA ASN A 8 -2.57 19.86 13.37
C ASN A 8 -3.51 19.00 12.52
N MET A 9 -4.14 19.60 11.50
CA MET A 9 -4.98 18.87 10.55
C MET A 9 -4.19 17.84 9.76
N MET A 10 -3.00 18.18 9.30
CA MET A 10 -2.09 17.27 8.61
C MET A 10 -1.73 16.06 9.50
N TYR A 11 -1.34 16.30 10.75
CA TYR A 11 -1.02 15.21 11.68
C TYR A 11 -2.20 14.30 11.97
N VAL A 12 -3.39 14.86 12.19
CA VAL A 12 -4.61 14.07 12.37
C VAL A 12 -4.92 13.24 11.12
N GLY A 13 -4.75 13.82 9.94
CA GLY A 13 -4.89 13.11 8.67
C GLY A 13 -3.92 11.95 8.54
N PHE A 14 -2.64 12.17 8.85
CA PHE A 14 -1.63 11.10 8.80
C PHE A 14 -1.88 10.01 9.84
N ILE A 15 -2.27 10.35 11.06
CA ILE A 15 -2.60 9.36 12.10
C ILE A 15 -3.75 8.49 11.61
N SER A 16 -4.83 9.09 11.11
CA SER A 16 -5.98 8.37 10.57
C SER A 16 -5.57 7.46 9.39
N ASN A 17 -4.81 7.99 8.44
CA ASN A 17 -4.34 7.23 7.28
C ASN A 17 -3.42 6.07 7.67
N SER A 18 -2.58 6.26 8.70
CA SER A 18 -1.68 5.22 9.21
C SER A 18 -2.45 4.04 9.80
N MET A 19 -3.61 4.26 10.40
CA MET A 19 -4.47 3.17 10.90
C MET A 19 -4.98 2.30 9.75
N TYR A 20 -5.39 2.90 8.65
CA TYR A 20 -5.75 2.15 7.43
C TYR A 20 -4.55 1.40 6.85
N PHE A 21 -3.38 2.02 6.86
CA PHE A 21 -2.16 1.38 6.36
C PHE A 21 -1.78 0.14 7.19
N VAL A 22 -1.89 0.20 8.51
CA VAL A 22 -1.69 -0.99 9.38
C VAL A 22 -2.70 -2.08 9.03
N GLY A 23 -3.96 -1.74 8.80
CA GLY A 23 -4.97 -2.68 8.32
C GLY A 23 -4.55 -3.34 7.01
N CYS A 24 -4.06 -2.57 6.03
CA CYS A 24 -3.56 -3.10 4.76
C CYS A 24 -2.38 -4.06 4.95
N VAL A 25 -1.44 -3.77 5.86
CA VAL A 25 -0.31 -4.67 6.17
C VAL A 25 -0.79 -6.02 6.69
N ILE A 26 -1.81 -6.02 7.57
CA ILE A 26 -2.43 -7.26 8.07
C ILE A 26 -3.10 -8.04 6.93
N LEU A 27 -3.80 -7.35 6.03
CA LEU A 27 -4.45 -7.97 4.87
C LEU A 27 -3.42 -8.53 3.88
N ILE A 28 -2.29 -7.86 3.67
CA ILE A 28 -1.15 -8.36 2.88
C ILE A 28 -0.61 -9.65 3.49
N TRP A 29 -0.38 -9.66 4.80
CA TRP A 29 0.08 -10.86 5.50
C TRP A 29 -0.91 -12.02 5.35
N LEU A 30 -2.21 -11.75 5.47
CA LEU A 30 -3.25 -12.77 5.24
C LEU A 30 -3.22 -13.27 3.79
N GLY A 31 -2.99 -12.40 2.82
CA GLY A 31 -2.82 -12.76 1.41
C GLY A 31 -1.66 -13.74 1.18
N PHE A 32 -0.52 -13.50 1.82
CA PHE A 32 0.61 -14.45 1.80
C PHE A 32 0.25 -15.80 2.44
N ARG A 33 -0.48 -15.79 3.56
CA ARG A 33 -0.95 -17.04 4.17
C ARG A 33 -1.88 -17.82 3.24
N MET A 34 -2.81 -17.14 2.61
CA MET A 34 -3.74 -17.79 1.65
C MET A 34 -2.98 -18.37 0.45
N ALA A 35 -2.05 -17.60 -0.13
CA ALA A 35 -1.22 -18.04 -1.24
C ALA A 35 -0.37 -19.27 -0.86
N ASN A 36 0.25 -19.24 0.32
CA ASN A 36 1.05 -20.34 0.81
C ASN A 36 0.21 -21.60 1.12
N ASN A 37 -1.01 -21.44 1.63
CA ASN A 37 -1.93 -22.55 1.85
C ASN A 37 -2.30 -23.21 0.53
N ILE A 38 -2.54 -22.45 -0.53
CA ILE A 38 -2.81 -23.00 -1.87
C ILE A 38 -1.59 -23.72 -2.42
N TYR A 39 -0.41 -23.14 -2.28
CA TYR A 39 0.84 -23.73 -2.72
C TYR A 39 1.10 -25.12 -2.08
N ASN A 40 0.78 -25.24 -0.79
CA ASN A 40 1.00 -26.49 -0.03
C ASN A 40 -0.18 -27.46 -0.08
N SER A 41 -1.30 -27.12 -0.72
CA SER A 41 -2.49 -27.96 -0.79
C SER A 41 -2.51 -28.81 -2.07
N PRO A 42 -2.45 -30.15 -1.96
CA PRO A 42 -2.56 -31.02 -3.13
C PRO A 42 -3.93 -30.94 -3.81
N ASP A 43 -4.98 -30.53 -3.06
CA ASP A 43 -6.34 -30.46 -3.53
C ASP A 43 -6.75 -29.04 -3.98
N ALA A 44 -5.78 -28.13 -4.10
CA ALA A 44 -6.08 -26.76 -4.53
C ALA A 44 -6.66 -26.74 -5.95
N ASN A 45 -7.90 -26.31 -6.04
CA ASN A 45 -8.62 -26.21 -7.30
C ASN A 45 -8.48 -24.81 -7.94
N MET A 46 -8.92 -24.69 -9.18
CA MET A 46 -8.86 -23.43 -9.92
C MET A 46 -9.62 -22.29 -9.22
N ALA A 47 -10.77 -22.61 -8.60
CA ALA A 47 -11.57 -21.60 -7.92
C ALA A 47 -10.82 -20.99 -6.73
N SER A 48 -10.16 -21.80 -5.90
CA SER A 48 -9.39 -21.29 -4.76
C SER A 48 -8.22 -20.41 -5.20
N LYS A 49 -7.56 -20.72 -6.32
CA LYS A 49 -6.50 -19.88 -6.91
C LYS A 49 -7.06 -18.55 -7.40
N ILE A 50 -8.19 -18.56 -8.10
CA ILE A 50 -8.82 -17.34 -8.60
C ILE A 50 -9.23 -16.44 -7.43
N PHE A 51 -9.89 -16.97 -6.40
CA PHE A 51 -10.32 -16.17 -5.25
C PHE A 51 -9.15 -15.60 -4.47
N THR A 52 -8.10 -16.36 -4.26
CA THR A 52 -6.89 -15.86 -3.58
C THR A 52 -6.19 -14.78 -4.42
N SER A 53 -6.07 -14.97 -5.72
CA SER A 53 -5.48 -13.97 -6.62
C SER A 53 -6.29 -12.68 -6.62
N LEU A 54 -7.63 -12.79 -6.70
CA LEU A 54 -8.53 -11.64 -6.64
C LEU A 54 -8.40 -10.90 -5.30
N TYR A 55 -8.36 -11.63 -4.19
CA TYR A 55 -8.12 -11.05 -2.86
C TYR A 55 -6.80 -10.25 -2.83
N CYS A 56 -5.70 -10.83 -3.31
CA CYS A 56 -4.40 -10.15 -3.34
C CYS A 56 -4.41 -8.88 -4.19
N VAL A 57 -5.07 -8.91 -5.35
CA VAL A 57 -5.23 -7.73 -6.22
C VAL A 57 -6.02 -6.63 -5.52
N LEU A 58 -7.14 -6.97 -4.88
CA LEU A 58 -7.97 -5.99 -4.16
C LEU A 58 -7.21 -5.36 -2.98
N VAL A 59 -6.45 -6.15 -2.22
CA VAL A 59 -5.62 -5.64 -1.12
C VAL A 59 -4.51 -4.73 -1.65
N ALA A 60 -3.89 -5.07 -2.77
CA ALA A 60 -2.89 -4.21 -3.41
C ALA A 60 -3.49 -2.87 -3.85
N MET A 61 -4.69 -2.88 -4.44
CA MET A 61 -5.42 -1.65 -4.81
C MET A 61 -5.76 -0.80 -3.59
N MET A 62 -6.24 -1.40 -2.50
CA MET A 62 -6.52 -0.70 -1.24
C MET A 62 -5.25 -0.08 -0.66
N THR A 63 -4.16 -0.81 -0.64
CA THR A 63 -2.86 -0.33 -0.13
C THR A 63 -2.35 0.84 -0.96
N PHE A 64 -2.39 0.73 -2.27
CA PHE A 64 -2.03 1.81 -3.19
C PHE A 64 -2.89 3.05 -2.94
N TYR A 65 -4.21 2.89 -2.85
CA TYR A 65 -5.13 4.00 -2.60
C TYR A 65 -4.86 4.68 -1.25
N THR A 66 -4.58 3.91 -0.20
CA THR A 66 -4.20 4.46 1.12
C THR A 66 -2.93 5.30 1.04
N GLN A 67 -1.95 4.90 0.24
CA GLN A 67 -0.73 5.68 0.01
C GLN A 67 -1.02 6.98 -0.74
N GLN A 68 -1.93 6.95 -1.73
CA GLN A 68 -2.32 8.16 -2.47
C GLN A 68 -3.08 9.17 -1.59
N ILE A 69 -3.90 8.68 -0.64
CA ILE A 69 -4.53 9.54 0.37
C ILE A 69 -3.46 10.24 1.22
N GLY A 70 -2.42 9.51 1.66
CA GLY A 70 -1.32 10.10 2.39
C GLY A 70 -0.58 11.20 1.62
N ALA A 71 -0.34 10.98 0.33
CA ALA A 71 0.25 11.99 -0.56
C ALA A 71 -0.66 13.23 -0.67
N ALA A 72 -1.97 13.04 -0.82
CA ALA A 72 -2.94 14.12 -0.90
C ALA A 72 -3.03 14.94 0.40
N ILE A 73 -2.89 14.31 1.57
CA ILE A 73 -2.82 15.00 2.86
C ILE A 73 -1.62 15.95 2.89
N LEU A 74 -0.45 15.46 2.45
CA LEU A 74 0.77 16.27 2.38
C LEU A 74 0.62 17.45 1.43
N ASP A 75 0.17 17.19 0.22
CA ASP A 75 -0.02 18.21 -0.84
C ASP A 75 -1.01 19.30 -0.40
N THR A 76 -2.14 18.89 0.19
CA THR A 76 -3.13 19.83 0.73
C THR A 76 -2.55 20.70 1.84
N ALA A 77 -1.74 20.11 2.74
CA ALA A 77 -1.10 20.86 3.81
C ALA A 77 -0.10 21.87 3.28
N VAL A 78 0.74 21.48 2.31
CA VAL A 78 1.73 22.38 1.68
C VAL A 78 1.05 23.52 0.96
N THR A 79 -0.01 23.26 0.19
CA THR A 79 -0.80 24.28 -0.49
C THR A 79 -1.41 25.27 0.52
N SER A 80 -2.01 24.76 1.59
CA SER A 80 -2.61 25.60 2.63
C SER A 80 -1.57 26.45 3.37
N LEU A 81 -0.36 25.93 3.60
CA LEU A 81 0.75 26.68 4.20
C LEU A 81 1.23 27.80 3.28
N ALA A 82 1.28 27.55 1.98
CA ALA A 82 1.63 28.57 0.99
C ALA A 82 0.59 29.67 0.93
N ASP A 83 -0.70 29.32 0.97
CA ASP A 83 -1.82 30.28 0.93
C ASP A 83 -1.82 31.26 2.12
N VAL A 84 -1.33 30.81 3.29
CA VAL A 84 -1.19 31.67 4.47
C VAL A 84 0.19 32.35 4.56
N GLY A 85 1.04 32.17 3.56
CA GLY A 85 2.40 32.75 3.53
C GLY A 85 3.35 32.22 4.58
N ALA A 86 3.15 30.98 5.03
CA ALA A 86 4.01 30.37 6.05
C ALA A 86 5.38 30.02 5.49
N ALA A 87 6.46 30.41 6.19
CA ALA A 87 7.83 30.10 5.80
C ALA A 87 8.13 28.58 5.75
N SER A 88 7.36 27.76 6.45
CA SER A 88 7.46 26.30 6.41
C SER A 88 7.02 25.70 5.07
N ALA A 89 6.21 26.39 4.27
CA ALA A 89 5.75 25.91 2.97
C ALA A 89 6.93 25.56 2.04
N GLU A 90 7.95 26.43 1.95
CA GLU A 90 9.15 26.21 1.12
C GLU A 90 9.93 24.95 1.51
N ARG A 91 9.96 24.64 2.80
CA ARG A 91 10.65 23.45 3.30
C ARG A 91 9.83 22.18 3.07
N MET A 92 8.51 22.30 3.11
CA MET A 92 7.61 21.16 2.98
C MET A 92 7.39 20.75 1.52
N VAL A 93 7.47 21.69 0.58
CA VAL A 93 7.25 21.41 -0.85
C VAL A 93 8.20 20.35 -1.42
N GLN A 94 9.42 20.24 -0.88
CA GLN A 94 10.39 19.24 -1.32
C GLN A 94 9.95 17.78 -1.07
N TYR A 95 8.97 17.56 -0.21
CA TYR A 95 8.42 16.24 0.08
C TYR A 95 7.21 15.88 -0.80
N VAL A 96 6.62 16.87 -1.47
CA VAL A 96 5.56 16.64 -2.44
C VAL A 96 6.19 16.08 -3.71
N ASP A 97 5.56 15.04 -4.28
CA ASP A 97 6.05 14.33 -5.49
C ASP A 97 7.47 13.71 -5.36
N ASN A 98 8.02 13.65 -4.17
CA ASN A 98 9.31 13.00 -3.95
C ASN A 98 9.15 11.47 -4.00
N PRO A 99 9.98 10.74 -4.78
CA PRO A 99 9.88 9.29 -4.90
C PRO A 99 9.96 8.49 -3.60
N LEU A 100 10.61 9.06 -2.57
CA LEU A 100 10.83 8.39 -1.28
C LEU A 100 9.76 8.72 -0.23
N THR A 101 8.89 9.69 -0.49
CA THR A 101 7.83 10.07 0.44
C THR A 101 6.55 9.26 0.21
N ILE A 102 5.57 9.47 1.09
CA ILE A 102 4.28 8.77 1.01
C ILE A 102 3.61 8.98 -0.35
N GLY A 103 3.14 7.89 -0.94
CA GLY A 103 2.54 7.89 -2.28
C GLY A 103 3.53 8.01 -3.44
N GLY A 104 4.84 8.07 -3.16
CA GLY A 104 5.89 8.15 -4.18
C GLY A 104 6.14 6.83 -4.90
N THR A 105 7.02 6.88 -5.91
CA THR A 105 7.33 5.75 -6.79
C THR A 105 7.84 4.52 -6.03
N VAL A 106 8.67 4.71 -4.99
CA VAL A 106 9.23 3.60 -4.21
C VAL A 106 8.13 2.81 -3.49
N GLN A 107 7.15 3.50 -2.90
CA GLN A 107 6.02 2.82 -2.26
C GLN A 107 5.11 2.12 -3.27
N THR A 108 4.91 2.70 -4.44
CA THR A 108 4.18 2.06 -5.53
C THR A 108 4.87 0.78 -6.00
N LEU A 109 6.20 0.82 -6.18
CA LEU A 109 6.99 -0.37 -6.51
C LEU A 109 6.89 -1.45 -5.43
N PHE A 110 6.90 -1.07 -4.16
CA PHE A 110 6.72 -2.01 -3.06
C PHE A 110 5.38 -2.76 -3.18
N VAL A 111 4.29 -2.06 -3.42
CA VAL A 111 2.96 -2.69 -3.60
C VAL A 111 2.97 -3.66 -4.79
N VAL A 112 3.57 -3.26 -5.91
CA VAL A 112 3.68 -4.11 -7.11
C VAL A 112 4.50 -5.37 -6.82
N VAL A 113 5.64 -5.24 -6.17
CA VAL A 113 6.50 -6.37 -5.80
C VAL A 113 5.77 -7.34 -4.88
N VAL A 114 5.10 -6.84 -3.84
CA VAL A 114 4.30 -7.68 -2.93
C VAL A 114 3.22 -8.46 -3.69
N LEU A 115 2.48 -7.78 -4.58
CA LEU A 115 1.44 -8.42 -5.39
C LEU A 115 2.02 -9.50 -6.30
N VAL A 116 3.13 -9.20 -6.99
CA VAL A 116 3.80 -10.16 -7.87
C VAL A 116 4.22 -11.40 -7.10
N PHE A 117 4.80 -11.26 -5.90
CA PHE A 117 5.13 -12.39 -5.05
C PHE A 117 3.92 -13.23 -4.66
N GLN A 118 2.83 -12.61 -4.25
CA GLN A 118 1.61 -13.31 -3.87
C GLN A 118 1.02 -14.09 -5.05
N LEU A 119 0.98 -13.47 -6.23
CA LEU A 119 0.49 -14.12 -7.46
C LEU A 119 1.42 -15.23 -7.94
N ALA A 120 2.73 -15.04 -7.81
CA ALA A 120 3.71 -16.07 -8.16
C ALA A 120 3.53 -17.31 -7.28
N ILE A 121 3.38 -17.14 -5.96
CA ILE A 121 3.13 -18.26 -5.05
C ILE A 121 1.81 -18.95 -5.39
N THR A 122 0.75 -18.18 -5.68
CA THR A 122 -0.57 -18.73 -5.94
C THR A 122 -0.68 -19.45 -7.29
N CYS A 123 -0.03 -18.93 -8.34
CA CYS A 123 -0.25 -19.35 -9.71
C CYS A 123 0.98 -19.98 -10.38
N LEU A 124 2.19 -19.44 -10.17
CA LEU A 124 3.37 -19.80 -10.94
C LEU A 124 4.21 -20.91 -10.28
N LEU A 125 4.39 -20.84 -8.97
CA LEU A 125 5.20 -21.82 -8.26
C LEU A 125 4.50 -23.18 -8.10
N TYR A 126 3.23 -23.24 -8.49
CA TYR A 126 2.43 -24.47 -8.45
C TYR A 126 2.73 -25.43 -9.61
N THR A 127 3.55 -25.08 -10.59
CA THR A 127 3.83 -25.90 -11.79
C THR A 127 4.86 -26.97 -11.57
N SER A 128 5.10 -27.38 -10.37
CA SER A 128 5.88 -28.56 -10.06
C SER A 128 5.77 -28.83 -8.57
N PRO A 129 5.73 -30.01 -8.10
CA PRO A 129 6.88 -30.82 -8.14
C PRO A 129 6.69 -32.05 -8.99
N SER A 130 7.73 -32.46 -9.68
CA SER A 130 7.79 -33.84 -10.07
C SER A 130 7.51 -34.67 -8.83
N PRO A 131 6.61 -35.67 -8.89
CA PRO A 131 6.49 -36.60 -7.81
C PRO A 131 7.89 -37.20 -7.57
N ARG A 132 8.39 -36.96 -6.39
CA ARG A 132 9.54 -37.74 -5.94
C ARG A 132 8.98 -39.09 -5.56
N ASP A 133 9.32 -39.99 -6.40
CA ASP A 133 9.18 -41.40 -6.07
C ASP A 133 9.99 -41.74 -4.80
#